data_28cd2999f32140669566d23117c3fb73
#
_entry.id   28cd2999f32140669566d23117c3fb73
#
_cell.length_a   1.000
_cell.length_b   1.000
_cell.length_c   1.000
_cell.angle_alpha   90.00
_cell.angle_beta   90.00
_cell.angle_gamma   90.00
#
_symmetry.space_group_name_H-M   'P 1'
#
loop_
_entity.id
_entity.type
_entity.pdbx_description
1 polymer ?
#
loop_
_entity_poly.entity_id
_entity_poly.type
_entity_poly.pdbx_seq_one_letter_code
_entity_poly.pdbx_strand_id
1 'polypeptide(L)'
;MNPDDYDLSTSDGYRRALTRALFDAVNEAKAECLAQMQQEQAATAEEAARVPRPIRRRTYVPREHDVAHERLFADYFAENPRWGPNVFHRCFRMSRDLFLHIVHTLEGRDEYFQYREDGIGRPGLTSLQKCTVAIRQLAYDTTTDMFDEYLHVGETTGRECLKKFCKLVVEAFGDTYLRRPTADDCQSRMRMHKTVHGFPGMLGSIDCMH
;
A
#
# COMPACT_ATOMS: atom_id res chain seq x y z
N MET A 1 42.12 -37.20 -17.95
CA MET A 1 41.03 -38.00 -18.55
C MET A 1 39.96 -36.97 -18.95
N ASN A 2 39.86 -36.70 -20.25
CA ASN A 2 38.99 -35.63 -20.75
C ASN A 2 37.54 -36.14 -20.70
N PRO A 3 36.57 -35.40 -20.15
CA PRO A 3 35.18 -35.87 -20.00
C PRO A 3 34.43 -36.07 -21.34
N ASP A 4 35.08 -35.79 -22.45
CA ASP A 4 34.48 -35.83 -23.81
C ASP A 4 34.88 -37.04 -24.64
N ASP A 5 35.65 -37.99 -24.07
CA ASP A 5 36.11 -39.20 -24.79
C ASP A 5 35.08 -40.35 -24.59
N TYR A 6 33.96 -40.23 -25.32
CA TYR A 6 32.96 -41.31 -25.36
C TYR A 6 33.35 -42.36 -26.40
N ASP A 7 33.60 -43.57 -25.94
CA ASP A 7 33.74 -44.72 -26.83
C ASP A 7 32.42 -45.01 -27.56
N LEU A 8 32.32 -44.55 -28.81
CA LEU A 8 31.16 -44.68 -29.68
C LEU A 8 30.92 -46.13 -30.13
N SER A 9 31.82 -47.07 -29.77
CA SER A 9 31.70 -48.49 -30.13
C SER A 9 30.69 -49.25 -29.27
N THR A 10 30.26 -48.65 -28.13
CA THR A 10 29.25 -49.25 -27.24
C THR A 10 27.89 -48.63 -27.47
N SER A 11 26.82 -49.42 -27.42
CA SER A 11 25.43 -48.96 -27.53
C SER A 11 25.10 -47.84 -26.52
N ASP A 12 25.75 -47.80 -25.40
CA ASP A 12 25.57 -46.82 -24.32
C ASP A 12 26.31 -45.51 -24.63
N GLY A 13 27.47 -45.56 -25.26
CA GLY A 13 28.23 -44.40 -25.72
C GLY A 13 27.45 -43.63 -26.82
N TYR A 14 26.90 -44.38 -27.78
CA TYR A 14 26.07 -43.80 -28.83
C TYR A 14 24.81 -43.12 -28.30
N ARG A 15 24.12 -43.76 -27.34
CA ARG A 15 22.91 -43.15 -26.70
C ARG A 15 23.23 -41.86 -25.99
N ARG A 16 24.34 -41.80 -25.25
CA ARG A 16 24.77 -40.59 -24.53
C ARG A 16 25.15 -39.44 -25.51
N ALA A 17 25.86 -39.77 -26.57
CA ALA A 17 26.22 -38.82 -27.62
C ALA A 17 24.96 -38.24 -28.31
N LEU A 18 24.00 -39.10 -28.65
CA LEU A 18 22.74 -38.69 -29.27
C LEU A 18 21.90 -37.80 -28.32
N THR A 19 21.83 -38.17 -27.04
CA THR A 19 21.09 -37.36 -26.04
C THR A 19 21.72 -35.98 -25.86
N ARG A 20 23.05 -35.90 -25.85
CA ARG A 20 23.80 -34.65 -25.76
C ARG A 20 23.57 -33.75 -26.98
N ALA A 21 23.69 -34.35 -28.19
CA ALA A 21 23.43 -33.63 -29.44
C ALA A 21 21.98 -33.08 -29.53
N LEU A 22 21.01 -33.87 -29.07
CA LEU A 22 19.62 -33.44 -28.96
C LEU A 22 19.44 -32.27 -27.96
N PHE A 23 20.12 -32.37 -26.82
CA PHE A 23 20.04 -31.32 -25.79
C PHE A 23 20.66 -30.01 -26.28
N ASP A 24 21.82 -30.10 -26.97
CA ASP A 24 22.49 -28.95 -27.53
C ASP A 24 21.66 -28.30 -28.64
N ALA A 25 21.07 -29.11 -29.55
CA ALA A 25 20.18 -28.62 -30.58
C ALA A 25 18.90 -27.92 -30.02
N VAL A 26 18.32 -28.49 -28.96
CA VAL A 26 17.17 -27.85 -28.27
C VAL A 26 17.56 -26.55 -27.60
N ASN A 27 18.75 -26.48 -26.98
CA ASN A 27 19.23 -25.25 -26.35
C ASN A 27 19.54 -24.16 -27.38
N GLU A 28 20.14 -24.53 -28.52
CA GLU A 28 20.42 -23.63 -29.63
C GLU A 28 19.11 -23.06 -30.22
N ALA A 29 18.14 -23.92 -30.54
CA ALA A 29 16.82 -23.49 -31.01
C ALA A 29 16.07 -22.56 -30.01
N LYS A 30 16.25 -22.84 -28.73
CA LYS A 30 15.69 -22.01 -27.65
C LYS A 30 16.35 -20.63 -27.58
N ALA A 31 17.68 -20.59 -27.76
CA ALA A 31 18.45 -19.33 -27.78
C ALA A 31 18.05 -18.49 -28.99
N GLU A 32 17.91 -19.09 -30.16
CA GLU A 32 17.45 -18.38 -31.38
C GLU A 32 16.03 -17.84 -31.23
N CYS A 33 15.11 -18.62 -30.68
CA CYS A 33 13.74 -18.17 -30.43
C CYS A 33 13.68 -16.99 -29.46
N LEU A 34 14.46 -17.03 -28.38
CA LEU A 34 14.57 -15.93 -27.43
C LEU A 34 15.18 -14.67 -28.07
N ALA A 35 16.18 -14.81 -28.91
CA ALA A 35 16.79 -13.70 -29.63
C ALA A 35 15.80 -13.04 -30.60
N GLN A 36 15.01 -13.85 -31.33
CA GLN A 36 13.97 -13.36 -32.21
C GLN A 36 12.88 -12.59 -31.43
N MET A 37 12.39 -13.14 -30.33
CA MET A 37 11.42 -12.47 -29.47
C MET A 37 11.94 -11.12 -28.93
N GLN A 38 13.22 -11.07 -28.55
CA GLN A 38 13.83 -9.82 -28.10
C GLN A 38 13.97 -8.78 -29.22
N GLN A 39 14.28 -9.21 -30.44
CA GLN A 39 14.33 -8.31 -31.61
C GLN A 39 12.95 -7.77 -31.98
N GLU A 40 11.92 -8.60 -31.96
CA GLU A 40 10.54 -8.17 -32.21
C GLU A 40 10.06 -7.19 -31.12
N GLN A 41 10.37 -7.45 -29.84
CA GLN A 41 10.04 -6.52 -28.77
C GLN A 41 10.79 -5.19 -28.88
N ALA A 42 12.05 -5.22 -29.28
CA ALA A 42 12.82 -4.00 -29.53
C ALA A 42 12.28 -3.20 -30.71
N ALA A 43 11.93 -3.86 -31.83
CA ALA A 43 11.33 -3.23 -32.99
C ALA A 43 9.96 -2.60 -32.69
N THR A 44 9.10 -3.31 -31.95
CA THR A 44 7.79 -2.78 -31.51
C THR A 44 7.94 -1.61 -30.53
N ALA A 45 8.96 -1.63 -29.66
CA ALA A 45 9.25 -0.53 -28.74
C ALA A 45 9.77 0.72 -29.49
N GLU A 46 10.61 0.53 -30.53
CA GLU A 46 11.08 1.64 -31.38
C GLU A 46 9.96 2.25 -32.21
N GLU A 47 9.07 1.44 -32.75
CA GLU A 47 7.91 1.92 -33.51
C GLU A 47 6.93 2.67 -32.59
N ALA A 48 6.68 2.16 -31.38
CA ALA A 48 5.87 2.84 -30.35
C ALA A 48 6.50 4.17 -29.89
N ALA A 49 7.84 4.29 -29.91
CA ALA A 49 8.54 5.52 -29.57
C ALA A 49 8.48 6.58 -30.68
N ARG A 50 8.32 6.16 -31.95
CA ARG A 50 8.19 7.05 -33.12
C ARG A 50 6.82 7.69 -33.25
N VAL A 51 5.78 7.09 -32.69
CA VAL A 51 4.44 7.67 -32.72
C VAL A 51 4.33 8.76 -31.66
N PRO A 52 4.18 10.06 -32.04
CA PRO A 52 3.97 11.13 -31.07
C PRO A 52 2.72 10.81 -30.25
N ARG A 53 2.90 10.54 -28.96
CA ARG A 53 1.75 10.33 -28.07
C ARG A 53 0.88 11.58 -28.09
N PRO A 54 -0.40 11.53 -28.45
CA PRO A 54 -1.26 12.70 -28.45
C PRO A 54 -1.26 13.27 -27.04
N ILE A 55 -0.91 14.56 -26.92
CA ILE A 55 -0.95 15.26 -25.64
C ILE A 55 -2.42 15.31 -25.23
N ARG A 56 -2.84 14.39 -24.36
CA ARG A 56 -4.15 14.45 -23.72
C ARG A 56 -4.16 15.68 -22.82
N ARG A 57 -4.95 16.67 -23.19
CA ARG A 57 -5.25 17.79 -22.28
C ARG A 57 -5.84 17.20 -21.00
N ARG A 58 -5.24 17.50 -19.86
CA ARG A 58 -5.79 17.13 -18.57
C ARG A 58 -7.14 17.83 -18.41
N THR A 59 -8.19 17.05 -18.25
CA THR A 59 -9.50 17.59 -17.88
C THR A 59 -9.41 18.03 -16.42
N TYR A 60 -9.64 19.30 -16.18
CA TYR A 60 -9.70 19.84 -14.81
C TYR A 60 -11.05 19.43 -14.22
N VAL A 61 -11.02 18.72 -13.11
CA VAL A 61 -12.19 18.42 -12.29
C VAL A 61 -12.14 19.37 -11.10
N PRO A 62 -13.08 20.34 -10.99
CA PRO A 62 -13.14 21.25 -9.85
C PRO A 62 -13.46 20.44 -8.60
N ARG A 63 -12.69 20.63 -7.53
CA ARG A 63 -12.87 19.99 -6.23
C ARG A 63 -12.98 21.06 -5.16
N GLU A 64 -14.14 21.11 -4.52
CA GLU A 64 -14.45 22.04 -3.43
C GLU A 64 -14.02 21.40 -2.11
N HIS A 65 -12.74 21.52 -1.77
CA HIS A 65 -12.16 20.89 -0.58
C HIS A 65 -12.73 21.45 0.73
N ASP A 66 -13.06 22.72 0.77
CA ASP A 66 -13.69 23.42 1.89
C ASP A 66 -15.09 22.89 2.18
N VAL A 67 -15.94 22.77 1.16
CA VAL A 67 -17.29 22.20 1.29
C VAL A 67 -17.23 20.75 1.76
N ALA A 68 -16.30 19.98 1.22
CA ALA A 68 -16.09 18.59 1.66
C ALA A 68 -15.57 18.51 3.11
N HIS A 69 -14.74 19.46 3.53
CA HIS A 69 -14.29 19.57 4.91
C HIS A 69 -15.44 19.87 5.87
N GLU A 70 -16.25 20.89 5.57
CA GLU A 70 -17.38 21.28 6.41
C GLU A 70 -18.38 20.12 6.58
N ARG A 71 -18.67 19.41 5.48
CA ARG A 71 -19.53 18.22 5.51
C ARG A 71 -18.94 17.12 6.38
N LEU A 72 -17.65 16.81 6.21
CA LEU A 72 -16.95 15.81 7.03
C LEU A 72 -16.98 16.20 8.51
N PHE A 73 -16.74 17.48 8.81
CA PHE A 73 -16.73 17.99 10.16
C PHE A 73 -18.12 17.88 10.80
N ALA A 74 -19.17 18.33 10.12
CA ALA A 74 -20.55 18.23 10.59
C ALA A 74 -21.00 16.80 10.80
N ASP A 75 -20.55 15.88 9.94
CA ASP A 75 -20.93 14.47 10.00
C ASP A 75 -20.31 13.73 11.20
N TYR A 76 -19.06 14.05 11.58
CA TYR A 76 -18.31 13.21 12.53
C TYR A 76 -17.63 13.96 13.69
N PHE A 77 -17.31 15.25 13.53
CA PHE A 77 -16.41 15.95 14.44
C PHE A 77 -17.05 17.16 15.16
N ALA A 78 -18.18 17.62 14.72
CA ALA A 78 -18.94 18.70 15.39
C ALA A 78 -19.29 18.32 16.83
N GLU A 79 -19.68 19.29 17.62
CA GLU A 79 -20.14 19.09 19.00
C GLU A 79 -21.36 18.15 19.05
N ASN A 80 -22.30 18.31 18.10
CA ASN A 80 -23.42 17.42 17.89
C ASN A 80 -23.32 16.77 16.49
N PRO A 81 -22.50 15.74 16.31
CA PRO A 81 -22.24 15.17 15.01
C PRO A 81 -23.48 14.41 14.50
N ARG A 82 -23.69 14.45 13.19
CA ARG A 82 -24.76 13.69 12.54
C ARG A 82 -24.67 12.17 12.83
N TRP A 83 -23.43 11.64 12.89
CA TRP A 83 -23.17 10.23 13.11
C TRP A 83 -22.56 10.00 14.50
N GLY A 84 -23.23 9.18 15.28
CA GLY A 84 -22.79 8.86 16.64
C GLY A 84 -21.52 7.98 16.71
N PRO A 85 -21.01 7.72 17.93
CA PRO A 85 -19.75 7.01 18.16
C PRO A 85 -19.68 5.62 17.52
N ASN A 86 -20.78 4.89 17.45
CA ASN A 86 -20.84 3.56 16.85
C ASN A 86 -20.60 3.59 15.33
N VAL A 87 -21.17 4.59 14.64
CA VAL A 87 -20.95 4.78 13.21
C VAL A 87 -19.52 5.25 12.95
N PHE A 88 -19.02 6.16 13.80
CA PHE A 88 -17.61 6.58 13.73
C PHE A 88 -16.68 5.38 13.82
N HIS A 89 -16.83 4.56 14.88
CA HIS A 89 -16.00 3.37 15.07
C HIS A 89 -16.08 2.39 13.89
N ARG A 90 -17.25 2.20 13.31
CA ARG A 90 -17.41 1.37 12.11
C ARG A 90 -16.65 1.91 10.90
N CYS A 91 -16.67 3.23 10.69
CA CYS A 91 -16.06 3.89 9.53
C CYS A 91 -14.54 4.10 9.66
N PHE A 92 -14.06 4.32 10.89
CA PHE A 92 -12.66 4.67 11.16
C PHE A 92 -11.89 3.54 11.87
N ARG A 93 -12.57 2.48 12.32
CA ARG A 93 -12.03 1.34 13.07
C ARG A 93 -11.33 1.74 14.39
N MET A 94 -11.60 2.91 14.89
CA MET A 94 -11.05 3.44 16.15
C MET A 94 -12.02 4.44 16.80
N SER A 95 -11.73 4.85 18.03
CA SER A 95 -12.46 5.93 18.69
C SER A 95 -12.13 7.30 18.07
N ARG A 96 -13.05 8.27 18.21
CA ARG A 96 -12.84 9.65 17.74
C ARG A 96 -11.62 10.29 18.40
N ASP A 97 -11.44 10.07 19.69
CA ASP A 97 -10.34 10.68 20.44
C ASP A 97 -8.97 10.16 19.96
N LEU A 98 -8.88 8.85 19.70
CA LEU A 98 -7.66 8.28 19.13
C LEU A 98 -7.38 8.83 17.73
N PHE A 99 -8.40 8.94 16.90
CA PHE A 99 -8.25 9.52 15.56
C PHE A 99 -7.76 10.98 15.63
N LEU A 100 -8.37 11.81 16.45
CA LEU A 100 -7.96 13.20 16.61
C LEU A 100 -6.54 13.32 17.19
N HIS A 101 -6.17 12.45 18.13
CA HIS A 101 -4.80 12.37 18.65
C HIS A 101 -3.79 12.09 17.53
N ILE A 102 -4.10 11.14 16.63
CA ILE A 102 -3.27 10.86 15.45
C ILE A 102 -3.19 12.09 14.54
N VAL A 103 -4.31 12.70 14.20
CA VAL A 103 -4.36 13.91 13.34
C VAL A 103 -3.45 15.00 13.87
N HIS A 104 -3.61 15.37 15.14
CA HIS A 104 -2.81 16.44 15.77
C HIS A 104 -1.31 16.07 15.84
N THR A 105 -1.00 14.81 16.10
CA THR A 105 0.39 14.35 16.13
C THR A 105 1.05 14.48 14.75
N LEU A 106 0.36 14.08 13.68
CA LEU A 106 0.90 14.16 12.32
C LEU A 106 0.99 15.60 11.82
N GLU A 107 -0.01 16.43 12.12
CA GLU A 107 -0.03 17.86 11.77
C GLU A 107 1.15 18.63 12.40
N GLY A 108 1.52 18.29 13.64
CA GLY A 108 2.66 18.88 14.32
C GLY A 108 4.03 18.38 13.85
N ARG A 109 4.09 17.23 13.17
CA ARG A 109 5.35 16.59 12.76
C ARG A 109 5.74 16.81 11.30
N ASP A 110 4.78 16.90 10.41
CA ASP A 110 5.06 16.98 8.97
C ASP A 110 4.20 18.06 8.31
N GLU A 111 4.90 18.92 7.60
CA GLU A 111 4.32 20.01 6.81
C GLU A 111 3.28 19.54 5.78
N TYR A 112 3.40 18.29 5.31
CA TYR A 112 2.40 17.70 4.41
C TYR A 112 1.00 17.65 5.02
N PHE A 113 0.88 17.39 6.32
CA PHE A 113 -0.41 17.32 7.01
C PHE A 113 -0.93 18.70 7.44
N GLN A 114 -0.16 19.75 7.32
CA GLN A 114 -0.64 21.12 7.58
C GLN A 114 -1.57 21.57 6.46
N TYR A 115 -2.50 22.46 6.82
CA TYR A 115 -3.34 23.12 5.83
C TYR A 115 -2.50 24.07 4.98
N ARG A 116 -2.73 24.04 3.67
CA ARG A 116 -2.06 24.89 2.70
C ARG A 116 -3.01 25.29 1.58
N GLU A 117 -2.83 26.48 1.09
CA GLU A 117 -3.44 26.94 -0.15
C GLU A 117 -2.45 26.77 -1.30
N ASP A 118 -2.98 26.62 -2.51
CA ASP A 118 -2.16 26.62 -3.71
C ASP A 118 -1.67 28.04 -4.06
N GLY A 119 -0.78 28.15 -5.05
CA GLY A 119 -0.21 29.45 -5.48
C GLY A 119 -1.23 30.45 -6.00
N ILE A 120 -2.52 30.09 -6.12
CA ILE A 120 -3.63 30.94 -6.59
C ILE A 120 -4.65 31.18 -5.45
N GLY A 121 -4.34 30.73 -4.23
CA GLY A 121 -5.21 30.88 -3.05
C GLY A 121 -6.40 29.91 -3.01
N ARG A 122 -6.30 28.76 -3.69
CA ARG A 122 -7.33 27.72 -3.58
C ARG A 122 -7.09 26.86 -2.35
N PRO A 123 -8.16 26.52 -1.60
CA PRO A 123 -8.05 25.68 -0.42
C PRO A 123 -7.53 24.29 -0.76
N GLY A 124 -6.49 23.86 -0.04
CA GLY A 124 -6.00 22.47 -0.07
C GLY A 124 -6.77 21.57 0.87
N LEU A 125 -6.38 20.32 0.93
CA LEU A 125 -6.94 19.38 1.89
C LEU A 125 -6.46 19.69 3.31
N THR A 126 -7.40 19.67 4.26
CA THR A 126 -7.07 19.78 5.69
C THR A 126 -6.40 18.50 6.21
N SER A 127 -5.70 18.59 7.36
CA SER A 127 -5.15 17.43 8.07
C SER A 127 -6.21 16.36 8.34
N LEU A 128 -7.41 16.82 8.74
CA LEU A 128 -8.56 15.96 9.00
C LEU A 128 -8.99 15.16 7.76
N GLN A 129 -9.09 15.83 6.60
CA GLN A 129 -9.42 15.17 5.34
C GLN A 129 -8.34 14.16 4.92
N LYS A 130 -7.06 14.57 4.97
CA LYS A 130 -5.93 13.70 4.60
C LYS A 130 -5.88 12.42 5.43
N CYS A 131 -6.03 12.54 6.76
CA CYS A 131 -6.08 11.39 7.65
C CYS A 131 -7.34 10.55 7.45
N THR A 132 -8.50 11.17 7.21
CA THR A 132 -9.76 10.45 6.92
C THR A 132 -9.63 9.59 5.66
N VAL A 133 -9.07 10.15 4.58
CA VAL A 133 -8.82 9.41 3.33
C VAL A 133 -7.91 8.21 3.57
N ALA A 134 -6.81 8.40 4.30
CA ALA A 134 -5.87 7.33 4.59
C ALA A 134 -6.50 6.21 5.44
N ILE A 135 -7.14 6.57 6.55
CA ILE A 135 -7.78 5.59 7.45
C ILE A 135 -8.90 4.83 6.76
N ARG A 136 -9.72 5.50 5.94
CA ARG A 136 -10.81 4.81 5.22
C ARG A 136 -10.29 3.84 4.16
N GLN A 137 -9.21 4.16 3.47
CA GLN A 137 -8.57 3.20 2.56
C GLN A 137 -8.11 1.95 3.30
N LEU A 138 -7.49 2.10 4.48
CA LEU A 138 -7.08 0.98 5.33
C LEU A 138 -8.28 0.20 5.91
N ALA A 139 -9.35 0.90 6.28
CA ALA A 139 -10.51 0.28 6.93
C ALA A 139 -11.38 -0.54 5.97
N TYR A 140 -11.42 -0.16 4.70
CA TYR A 140 -12.29 -0.78 3.70
C TYR A 140 -11.54 -1.57 2.63
N ASP A 141 -10.20 -1.54 2.64
CA ASP A 141 -9.33 -2.14 1.61
C ASP A 141 -9.76 -1.73 0.18
N THR A 142 -10.09 -0.45 0.03
CA THR A 142 -10.66 0.09 -1.20
C THR A 142 -9.77 1.16 -1.82
N THR A 143 -10.00 1.41 -3.11
CA THR A 143 -9.34 2.49 -3.83
C THR A 143 -9.90 3.86 -3.43
N THR A 144 -9.13 4.90 -3.67
CA THR A 144 -9.51 6.30 -3.36
C THR A 144 -10.76 6.76 -4.11
N ASP A 145 -11.07 6.18 -5.26
CA ASP A 145 -12.22 6.55 -6.09
C ASP A 145 -13.55 6.50 -5.33
N MET A 146 -13.68 5.57 -4.39
CA MET A 146 -14.89 5.49 -3.56
C MET A 146 -15.12 6.72 -2.66
N PHE A 147 -14.08 7.52 -2.45
CA PHE A 147 -14.16 8.71 -1.58
C PHE A 147 -14.08 10.03 -2.36
N ASP A 148 -13.87 9.98 -3.69
CA ASP A 148 -13.76 11.20 -4.50
C ASP A 148 -15.04 12.05 -4.42
N GLU A 149 -16.21 11.43 -4.50
CA GLU A 149 -17.49 12.12 -4.43
C GLU A 149 -17.78 12.75 -3.05
N TYR A 150 -17.32 12.11 -1.97
CA TYR A 150 -17.59 12.57 -0.60
C TYR A 150 -16.52 13.53 -0.08
N LEU A 151 -15.25 13.24 -0.32
CA LEU A 151 -14.12 14.01 0.21
C LEU A 151 -13.47 14.91 -0.83
N HIS A 152 -13.92 14.87 -2.08
CA HIS A 152 -13.38 15.63 -3.21
C HIS A 152 -11.87 15.40 -3.39
N VAL A 153 -11.40 14.16 -3.20
CA VAL A 153 -9.98 13.78 -3.24
C VAL A 153 -9.70 12.89 -4.44
N GLY A 154 -8.87 13.37 -5.37
CA GLY A 154 -8.48 12.56 -6.53
C GLY A 154 -7.60 11.37 -6.15
N GLU A 155 -7.63 10.32 -6.99
CA GLU A 155 -6.96 9.03 -6.77
C GLU A 155 -5.47 9.16 -6.41
N THR A 156 -4.71 9.96 -7.17
CA THR A 156 -3.27 10.16 -6.90
C THR A 156 -3.00 10.82 -5.56
N THR A 157 -3.80 11.82 -5.20
CA THR A 157 -3.70 12.51 -3.91
C THR A 157 -4.06 11.58 -2.77
N GLY A 158 -5.09 10.76 -2.93
CA GLY A 158 -5.48 9.79 -1.91
C GLY A 158 -4.42 8.71 -1.66
N ARG A 159 -3.77 8.20 -2.71
CA ARG A 159 -2.61 7.29 -2.55
C ARG A 159 -1.43 7.95 -1.84
N GLU A 160 -1.17 9.21 -2.15
CA GLU A 160 -0.11 9.97 -1.48
C GLU A 160 -0.44 10.19 0.00
N CYS A 161 -1.68 10.54 0.33
CA CYS A 161 -2.15 10.64 1.71
C CYS A 161 -1.93 9.34 2.47
N LEU A 162 -2.31 8.20 1.90
CA LEU A 162 -2.09 6.89 2.52
C LEU A 162 -0.62 6.60 2.76
N LYS A 163 0.22 6.78 1.74
CA LYS A 163 1.67 6.53 1.84
C LYS A 163 2.32 7.39 2.94
N LYS A 164 2.02 8.68 2.95
CA LYS A 164 2.57 9.61 3.94
C LYS A 164 2.03 9.31 5.34
N PHE A 165 0.74 9.00 5.45
CA PHE A 165 0.10 8.63 6.71
C PHE A 165 0.76 7.41 7.33
N CYS A 166 0.89 6.30 6.61
CA CYS A 166 1.51 5.07 7.12
C CYS A 166 2.95 5.31 7.57
N LYS A 167 3.75 6.02 6.76
CA LYS A 167 5.13 6.35 7.12
C LYS A 167 5.19 7.11 8.44
N LEU A 168 4.44 8.20 8.54
CA LEU A 168 4.49 9.09 9.71
C LEU A 168 3.88 8.48 10.98
N VAL A 169 2.86 7.64 10.86
CA VAL A 169 2.33 6.88 12.00
C VAL A 169 3.39 5.95 12.57
N VAL A 170 4.14 5.24 11.72
CA VAL A 170 5.25 4.38 12.18
C VAL A 170 6.35 5.22 12.83
N GLU A 171 6.73 6.35 12.25
CA GLU A 171 7.73 7.25 12.81
C GLU A 171 7.27 7.91 14.11
N ALA A 172 5.98 8.22 14.25
CA ALA A 172 5.45 8.88 15.43
C ALA A 172 5.24 7.96 16.63
N PHE A 173 4.80 6.75 16.36
CA PHE A 173 4.32 5.83 17.40
C PHE A 173 5.13 4.54 17.49
N GLY A 174 6.04 4.28 16.53
CA GLY A 174 6.80 3.04 16.44
C GLY A 174 7.62 2.74 17.69
N ASP A 175 8.36 3.72 18.20
CA ASP A 175 9.19 3.55 19.38
C ASP A 175 8.39 3.13 20.63
N THR A 176 7.13 3.53 20.71
CA THR A 176 6.27 3.19 21.83
C THR A 176 5.57 1.84 21.63
N TYR A 177 5.02 1.60 20.42
CA TYR A 177 4.10 0.46 20.17
C TYR A 177 4.76 -0.71 19.44
N LEU A 178 5.85 -0.49 18.69
CA LEU A 178 6.55 -1.54 17.93
C LEU A 178 7.84 -2.02 18.62
N ARG A 179 8.14 -1.54 19.83
CA ARG A 179 9.25 -2.03 20.63
C ARG A 179 9.02 -3.46 21.11
N ARG A 180 10.08 -4.17 21.38
CA ARG A 180 9.99 -5.48 22.02
C ARG A 180 9.34 -5.35 23.42
N PRO A 181 8.38 -6.21 23.77
CA PRO A 181 7.75 -6.18 25.08
C PRO A 181 8.76 -6.50 26.18
N THR A 182 8.66 -5.80 27.30
CA THR A 182 9.42 -6.08 28.51
C THR A 182 8.71 -7.16 29.34
N ALA A 183 9.41 -7.69 30.37
CA ALA A 183 8.80 -8.63 31.31
C ALA A 183 7.57 -8.03 32.00
N ASP A 184 7.62 -6.74 32.34
CA ASP A 184 6.51 -6.02 32.97
C ASP A 184 5.32 -5.85 32.05
N ASP A 185 5.54 -5.58 30.76
CA ASP A 185 4.48 -5.55 29.76
C ASP A 185 3.77 -6.91 29.67
N CYS A 186 4.54 -8.00 29.64
CA CYS A 186 3.99 -9.35 29.59
C CYS A 186 3.14 -9.65 30.84
N GLN A 187 3.63 -9.31 32.03
CA GLN A 187 2.88 -9.50 33.27
C GLN A 187 1.63 -8.64 33.33
N SER A 188 1.71 -7.40 32.87
CA SER A 188 0.55 -6.50 32.79
C SER A 188 -0.54 -7.05 31.88
N ARG A 189 -0.16 -7.56 30.70
CA ARG A 189 -1.10 -8.20 29.77
C ARG A 189 -1.71 -9.47 30.32
N MET A 190 -0.92 -10.33 30.96
CA MET A 190 -1.45 -11.54 31.61
C MET A 190 -2.45 -11.20 32.72
N ARG A 191 -2.18 -10.16 33.54
CA ARG A 191 -3.14 -9.67 34.55
C ARG A 191 -4.42 -9.17 33.91
N MET A 192 -4.32 -8.36 32.84
CA MET A 192 -5.47 -7.84 32.11
C MET A 192 -6.33 -8.99 31.56
N HIS A 193 -5.75 -9.95 30.87
CA HIS A 193 -6.49 -11.09 30.31
C HIS A 193 -7.14 -11.95 31.40
N LYS A 194 -6.45 -12.13 32.53
CA LYS A 194 -7.03 -12.83 33.68
C LYS A 194 -8.23 -12.08 34.26
N THR A 195 -8.14 -10.76 34.41
CA THR A 195 -9.17 -9.96 35.08
C THR A 195 -10.38 -9.69 34.17
N VAL A 196 -10.13 -9.36 32.90
CA VAL A 196 -11.19 -8.94 31.96
C VAL A 196 -11.83 -10.14 31.25
N HIS A 197 -11.02 -11.12 30.88
CA HIS A 197 -11.45 -12.24 30.03
C HIS A 197 -11.47 -13.59 30.75
N GLY A 198 -10.98 -13.66 31.99
CA GLY A 198 -10.92 -14.91 32.76
C GLY A 198 -9.87 -15.92 32.27
N PHE A 199 -8.89 -15.49 31.47
CA PHE A 199 -7.82 -16.35 30.93
C PHE A 199 -6.48 -16.12 31.65
N PRO A 200 -6.15 -16.88 32.70
CA PRO A 200 -4.89 -16.74 33.39
C PRO A 200 -3.73 -17.23 32.52
N GLY A 201 -2.64 -16.45 32.48
CA GLY A 201 -1.43 -16.78 31.69
C GLY A 201 -1.50 -16.46 30.21
N MET A 202 -2.60 -15.93 29.69
CA MET A 202 -2.74 -15.52 28.31
C MET A 202 -2.01 -14.21 28.03
N LEU A 203 -1.13 -14.18 27.02
CA LEU A 203 -0.40 -12.98 26.58
C LEU A 203 -1.16 -12.21 25.48
N GLY A 204 -1.93 -12.88 24.69
CA GLY A 204 -2.69 -12.33 23.57
C GLY A 204 -3.33 -13.41 22.71
N SER A 205 -4.03 -13.01 21.67
CA SER A 205 -4.56 -13.88 20.64
C SER A 205 -3.75 -13.72 19.35
N ILE A 206 -3.59 -14.81 18.61
CA ILE A 206 -2.98 -14.81 17.29
C ILE A 206 -4.12 -15.00 16.29
N ASP A 207 -4.24 -14.07 15.36
CA ASP A 207 -5.12 -14.21 14.21
C ASP A 207 -4.31 -14.82 13.06
N CYS A 208 -4.74 -15.99 12.60
CA CYS A 208 -4.14 -16.67 11.46
C CYS A 208 -4.97 -16.33 10.22
N MET A 209 -4.46 -15.39 9.42
CA MET A 209 -4.98 -15.17 8.07
C MET A 209 -4.44 -16.26 7.14
N HIS A 210 -5.32 -16.96 6.46
CA HIS A 210 -5.01 -17.95 5.43
C HIS A 210 -5.02 -17.31 4.05
#